data_dc0f918bd248e149945953a1df66d914
#
_entry.id   dc0f918bd248e149945953a1df66d914
#
_cell.length_a   1.000
_cell.length_b   1.000
_cell.length_c   1.000
_cell.angle_alpha   90.00
_cell.angle_beta   90.00
_cell.angle_gamma   90.00
#
_symmetry.space_group_name_H-M   'P 1'
#
loop_
_entity.id
_entity.type
_entity.pdbx_description
1 polymer ?
#
loop_
_entity_poly.entity_id
_entity_poly.type
_entity_poly.pdbx_seq_one_letter_code
_entity_poly.pdbx_strand_id
1 'polypeptide(L)'
;MKFAGSRALCLSSVVLSFAAAGTCHGQATNILTYKGADRDQRVLDGARKEGQVVIYTGLVVNVALRPMTEAFMAKYPFVKMSYWRGESEAIASKITAEIRANNVVGDVIEGTGVGELALAADIVQPFYSPMVEALPKAMVDPSGLTAPTRVSYFALAYNTKLVPADKVPQTYEDLLDPMWKGKISWRIESASGTPLFLTNLRLAWGEERAMDYFKKLAGQKVVNFGSGSARTLVDRVMAGEYPLAVNVFAHFPVISAAQGAPVNSKLLDPVPSTGATISIPKNARHPHAALLLIDFMLSPDGQGVFSKAGLFPAHPGVRPSDVVASVDPTIAKVPVNFIPSDVINKYEPRSDEIYNELFR
;
A
#
# COMPACT_ATOMS: atom_id res chain seq x y z
N MET A 1 86.99 -63.76 -6.82
CA MET A 1 87.69 -62.56 -6.30
C MET A 1 86.96 -61.33 -6.80
N LYS A 2 86.55 -60.51 -5.90
CA LYS A 2 86.24 -59.11 -5.90
C LYS A 2 84.85 -58.84 -5.29
N PHE A 3 84.93 -58.24 -4.14
CA PHE A 3 83.80 -57.68 -3.35
C PHE A 3 83.17 -56.49 -4.01
N ALA A 4 81.87 -56.34 -3.91
CA ALA A 4 81.16 -55.12 -4.19
C ALA A 4 80.18 -54.81 -3.00
N GLY A 5 80.49 -53.71 -2.35
CA GLY A 5 79.69 -53.23 -1.19
C GLY A 5 78.48 -52.49 -1.62
N SER A 6 77.39 -52.79 -0.96
CA SER A 6 76.08 -52.07 -1.10
C SER A 6 76.07 -50.86 -0.17
N ARG A 7 75.87 -49.67 -0.71
CA ARG A 7 75.51 -48.47 0.04
C ARG A 7 73.97 -48.33 0.08
N ALA A 8 73.41 -48.38 1.26
CA ALA A 8 72.00 -48.08 1.50
C ALA A 8 71.81 -46.54 1.48
N LEU A 9 70.94 -46.08 0.66
CA LEU A 9 70.51 -44.67 0.60
C LEU A 9 69.16 -44.54 1.42
N CYS A 10 69.24 -43.85 2.55
CA CYS A 10 68.06 -43.45 3.32
C CYS A 10 67.38 -42.28 2.57
N LEU A 11 66.22 -42.50 2.01
CA LEU A 11 65.34 -41.44 1.54
C LEU A 11 64.44 -40.98 2.74
N SER A 12 64.71 -39.75 3.19
CA SER A 12 63.82 -39.08 4.16
C SER A 12 62.65 -38.47 3.40
N SER A 13 61.43 -39.04 3.57
CA SER A 13 60.20 -38.48 3.01
C SER A 13 59.74 -37.31 3.87
N VAL A 14 59.85 -36.11 3.32
CA VAL A 14 59.24 -34.90 3.88
C VAL A 14 57.78 -34.89 3.47
N VAL A 15 56.85 -35.14 4.44
CA VAL A 15 55.41 -34.99 4.23
C VAL A 15 55.06 -33.49 4.36
N LEU A 16 54.83 -32.80 3.25
CA LEU A 16 54.27 -31.45 3.23
C LEU A 16 52.75 -31.58 3.49
N SER A 17 52.36 -31.25 4.74
CA SER A 17 50.93 -31.06 5.07
C SER A 17 50.44 -29.77 4.45
N PHE A 18 49.70 -29.85 3.33
CA PHE A 18 48.89 -28.75 2.81
C PHE A 18 47.71 -28.56 3.75
N ALA A 19 47.74 -27.52 4.58
CA ALA A 19 46.57 -27.01 5.25
C ALA A 19 45.67 -26.38 4.18
N ALA A 20 44.59 -27.08 3.76
CA ALA A 20 43.53 -26.52 2.95
C ALA A 20 42.79 -25.46 3.80
N ALA A 21 43.17 -24.20 3.64
CA ALA A 21 42.37 -23.09 4.08
C ALA A 21 41.08 -23.12 3.25
N GLY A 22 40.05 -23.76 3.83
CA GLY A 22 38.71 -23.70 3.30
C GLY A 22 38.24 -22.25 3.26
N THR A 23 38.28 -21.64 2.08
CA THR A 23 37.58 -20.40 1.83
C THR A 23 36.11 -20.69 1.98
N CYS A 24 35.58 -20.42 3.17
CA CYS A 24 34.17 -20.35 3.42
C CYS A 24 33.61 -19.24 2.54
N HIS A 25 33.23 -19.55 1.31
CA HIS A 25 32.37 -18.68 0.49
C HIS A 25 31.04 -18.65 1.21
N GLY A 26 30.91 -17.77 2.21
CA GLY A 26 29.61 -17.41 2.74
C GLY A 26 28.78 -16.92 1.56
N GLN A 27 27.73 -17.68 1.20
CA GLN A 27 26.70 -17.16 0.31
C GLN A 27 26.38 -15.77 0.79
N ALA A 28 26.52 -14.76 -0.08
CA ALA A 28 26.18 -13.38 0.24
C ALA A 28 24.74 -13.38 0.73
N THR A 29 24.55 -13.25 2.04
CA THR A 29 23.24 -13.33 2.67
C THR A 29 22.41 -12.19 2.11
N ASN A 30 21.30 -12.48 1.44
CA ASN A 30 20.43 -11.46 0.89
C ASN A 30 19.91 -10.58 2.03
N ILE A 31 20.36 -9.32 2.05
CA ILE A 31 19.99 -8.38 3.11
C ILE A 31 18.48 -8.20 3.24
N LEU A 32 17.74 -8.30 2.13
CA LEU A 32 16.29 -8.09 2.11
C LEU A 32 15.54 -9.05 3.03
N THR A 33 16.00 -10.28 3.17
CA THR A 33 15.35 -11.30 4.00
C THR A 33 16.18 -11.70 5.23
N TYR A 34 17.27 -10.99 5.48
CA TYR A 34 18.14 -11.27 6.61
C TYR A 34 17.48 -10.93 7.96
N LYS A 35 17.55 -11.86 8.93
CA LYS A 35 16.93 -11.76 10.27
C LYS A 35 17.93 -11.89 11.41
N GLY A 36 19.24 -11.84 11.14
CA GLY A 36 20.26 -11.94 12.16
C GLY A 36 20.28 -10.75 13.12
N ALA A 37 20.86 -10.92 14.30
CA ALA A 37 20.89 -9.89 15.36
C ALA A 37 21.60 -8.59 14.94
N ASP A 38 22.48 -8.65 13.94
CA ASP A 38 23.20 -7.50 13.38
C ASP A 38 22.52 -6.89 12.15
N ARG A 39 21.25 -7.27 11.86
CA ARG A 39 20.49 -6.78 10.71
C ARG A 39 20.45 -5.26 10.64
N ASP A 40 20.07 -4.63 11.71
CA ASP A 40 19.86 -3.17 11.73
C ASP A 40 21.15 -2.43 11.46
N GLN A 41 22.26 -2.91 12.01
CA GLN A 41 23.58 -2.34 11.73
C GLN A 41 23.98 -2.54 10.26
N ARG A 42 23.73 -3.73 9.68
CA ARG A 42 24.00 -4.00 8.26
C ARG A 42 23.17 -3.12 7.35
N VAL A 43 21.86 -2.96 7.65
CA VAL A 43 20.95 -2.09 6.90
C VAL A 43 21.45 -0.64 6.97
N LEU A 44 21.82 -0.16 8.15
CA LEU A 44 22.31 1.20 8.35
C LEU A 44 23.62 1.47 7.60
N ASP A 45 24.59 0.55 7.70
CA ASP A 45 25.91 0.69 7.05
C ASP A 45 25.80 0.57 5.52
N GLY A 46 24.94 -0.33 5.04
CA GLY A 46 24.64 -0.47 3.61
C GLY A 46 23.94 0.77 3.05
N ALA A 47 22.91 1.26 3.72
CA ALA A 47 22.17 2.46 3.32
C ALA A 47 23.08 3.70 3.29
N ARG A 48 24.05 3.79 4.22
CA ARG A 48 25.06 4.87 4.22
C ARG A 48 25.97 4.82 2.99
N LYS A 49 26.32 3.62 2.52
CA LYS A 49 27.10 3.42 1.29
C LYS A 49 26.30 3.71 0.04
N GLU A 50 25.02 3.33 0.04
CA GLU A 50 24.09 3.57 -1.08
C GLU A 50 23.76 5.08 -1.21
N GLY A 51 23.61 5.78 -0.10
CA GLY A 51 23.47 7.24 -0.01
C GLY A 51 22.17 7.81 -0.57
N GLN A 52 21.29 6.99 -1.13
CA GLN A 52 20.01 7.42 -1.73
C GLN A 52 18.96 6.32 -1.71
N VAL A 53 17.69 6.74 -1.82
CA VAL A 53 16.52 5.87 -2.04
C VAL A 53 15.47 6.61 -2.87
N VAL A 54 14.82 5.88 -3.77
CA VAL A 54 13.74 6.40 -4.62
C VAL A 54 12.44 5.67 -4.30
N ILE A 55 11.41 6.41 -3.88
CA ILE A 55 10.07 5.86 -3.66
C ILE A 55 9.11 6.30 -4.77
N TYR A 56 8.32 5.35 -5.29
CA TYR A 56 7.16 5.64 -6.14
C TYR A 56 5.90 5.46 -5.30
N THR A 57 5.06 6.50 -5.21
CA THR A 57 3.96 6.50 -4.24
C THR A 57 2.75 7.30 -4.71
N GLY A 58 1.57 6.90 -4.21
CA GLY A 58 0.32 7.64 -4.37
C GLY A 58 0.09 8.75 -3.32
N LEU A 59 1.00 8.92 -2.35
CA LEU A 59 0.85 9.93 -1.30
C LEU A 59 0.76 11.35 -1.87
N VAL A 60 -0.18 12.13 -1.35
CA VAL A 60 -0.31 13.55 -1.74
C VAL A 60 0.89 14.33 -1.22
N VAL A 61 1.56 15.06 -2.14
CA VAL A 61 2.88 15.67 -1.88
C VAL A 61 2.88 16.56 -0.63
N ASN A 62 1.99 17.54 -0.56
CA ASN A 62 1.98 18.53 0.53
C ASN A 62 1.31 18.01 1.81
N VAL A 63 0.61 16.87 1.75
CA VAL A 63 -0.13 16.32 2.89
C VAL A 63 0.72 15.31 3.67
N ALA A 64 1.33 14.36 2.98
CA ALA A 64 2.06 13.26 3.62
C ALA A 64 3.45 13.01 3.05
N LEU A 65 3.64 13.14 1.73
CA LEU A 65 4.89 12.72 1.10
C LEU A 65 6.07 13.62 1.47
N ARG A 66 5.90 14.93 1.42
CA ARG A 66 6.94 15.88 1.82
C ARG A 66 7.26 15.77 3.31
N PRO A 67 6.29 15.78 4.25
CA PRO A 67 6.56 15.53 5.68
C PRO A 67 7.27 14.21 5.93
N MET A 68 6.92 13.12 5.21
CA MET A 68 7.58 11.83 5.32
C MET A 68 9.04 11.90 4.86
N THR A 69 9.29 12.54 3.73
CA THR A 69 10.64 12.74 3.17
C THR A 69 11.52 13.55 4.13
N GLU A 70 10.99 14.64 4.66
CA GLU A 70 11.69 15.51 5.61
C GLU A 70 12.01 14.78 6.92
N ALA A 71 11.03 14.06 7.48
CA ALA A 71 11.21 13.30 8.72
C ALA A 71 12.23 12.15 8.54
N PHE A 72 12.18 11.43 7.40
CA PHE A 72 13.15 10.39 7.08
C PHE A 72 14.58 10.97 6.97
N MET A 73 14.76 12.03 6.18
CA MET A 73 16.09 12.65 5.99
C MET A 73 16.59 13.36 7.24
N ALA A 74 15.73 13.87 8.10
CA ALA A 74 16.12 14.39 9.40
C ALA A 74 16.71 13.30 10.31
N LYS A 75 16.12 12.09 10.28
CA LYS A 75 16.61 10.95 11.05
C LYS A 75 17.85 10.29 10.42
N TYR A 76 17.92 10.25 9.10
CA TYR A 76 18.98 9.60 8.34
C TYR A 76 19.60 10.55 7.30
N PRO A 77 20.34 11.59 7.73
CA PRO A 77 20.82 12.66 6.83
C PRO A 77 21.84 12.18 5.79
N PHE A 78 22.35 10.96 5.92
CA PHE A 78 23.26 10.33 4.98
C PHE A 78 22.56 9.60 3.83
N VAL A 79 21.20 9.54 3.81
CA VAL A 79 20.43 8.98 2.70
C VAL A 79 19.54 10.06 2.10
N LYS A 80 19.78 10.41 0.84
CA LYS A 80 18.90 11.31 0.10
C LYS A 80 17.66 10.55 -0.37
N MET A 81 16.48 10.92 0.13
CA MET A 81 15.20 10.40 -0.36
C MET A 81 14.70 11.25 -1.50
N SER A 82 14.35 10.62 -2.61
CA SER A 82 13.64 11.22 -3.73
C SER A 82 12.38 10.43 -4.06
N TYR A 83 11.44 11.05 -4.77
CA TYR A 83 10.17 10.40 -5.04
C TYR A 83 9.62 10.72 -6.42
N TRP A 84 8.83 9.80 -6.94
CA TRP A 84 7.92 10.02 -8.05
C TRP A 84 6.49 9.72 -7.59
N ARG A 85 5.58 10.67 -7.83
CA ARG A 85 4.18 10.51 -7.44
C ARG A 85 3.34 10.10 -8.63
N GLY A 86 2.55 9.01 -8.49
CA GLY A 86 1.59 8.52 -9.47
C GLY A 86 0.41 7.83 -8.81
N GLU A 87 -0.62 7.54 -9.59
CA GLU A 87 -1.69 6.63 -9.18
C GLU A 87 -1.20 5.16 -9.32
N SER A 88 -1.93 4.22 -8.72
CA SER A 88 -1.51 2.82 -8.56
C SER A 88 -1.12 2.15 -9.87
N GLU A 89 -1.93 2.32 -10.91
CA GLU A 89 -1.71 1.74 -12.25
C GLU A 89 -0.46 2.34 -12.91
N ALA A 90 -0.25 3.64 -12.74
CA ALA A 90 0.94 4.31 -13.28
C ALA A 90 2.22 3.85 -12.57
N ILE A 91 2.16 3.61 -11.25
CA ILE A 91 3.28 3.06 -10.47
C ILE A 91 3.61 1.65 -10.95
N ALA A 92 2.62 0.76 -11.02
CA ALA A 92 2.80 -0.62 -11.45
C ALA A 92 3.33 -0.71 -12.89
N SER A 93 2.77 0.07 -13.80
CA SER A 93 3.21 0.13 -15.21
C SER A 93 4.64 0.64 -15.33
N LYS A 94 4.99 1.70 -14.59
CA LYS A 94 6.34 2.28 -14.60
C LYS A 94 7.38 1.29 -14.10
N ILE A 95 7.16 0.65 -12.96
CA ILE A 95 8.09 -0.36 -12.42
C ILE A 95 8.19 -1.57 -13.35
N THR A 96 7.07 -2.03 -13.92
CA THR A 96 7.08 -3.12 -14.90
C THR A 96 7.95 -2.78 -16.11
N ALA A 97 7.84 -1.57 -16.65
CA ALA A 97 8.67 -1.10 -17.76
C ALA A 97 10.16 -1.03 -17.39
N GLU A 98 10.48 -0.53 -16.19
CA GLU A 98 11.85 -0.44 -15.68
C GLU A 98 12.50 -1.85 -15.51
N ILE A 99 11.74 -2.81 -14.95
CA ILE A 99 12.20 -4.20 -14.80
C ILE A 99 12.45 -4.83 -16.18
N ARG A 100 11.54 -4.68 -17.14
CA ARG A 100 11.70 -5.18 -18.51
C ARG A 100 12.91 -4.58 -19.23
N ALA A 101 13.18 -3.30 -18.96
CA ALA A 101 14.35 -2.59 -19.50
C ALA A 101 15.66 -2.90 -18.76
N ASN A 102 15.62 -3.74 -17.71
CA ASN A 102 16.72 -3.99 -16.77
C ASN A 102 17.35 -2.68 -16.22
N ASN A 103 16.51 -1.69 -15.97
CA ASN A 103 16.90 -0.34 -15.54
C ASN A 103 15.94 0.18 -14.45
N VAL A 104 15.87 -0.55 -13.32
CA VAL A 104 15.01 -0.20 -12.19
C VAL A 104 15.56 1.04 -11.51
N VAL A 105 14.71 2.06 -11.34
CA VAL A 105 15.02 3.33 -10.68
C VAL A 105 14.29 3.42 -9.34
N GLY A 106 13.05 2.94 -9.25
CA GLY A 106 12.31 2.90 -8.00
C GLY A 106 12.82 1.80 -7.08
N ASP A 107 13.23 2.16 -5.87
CA ASP A 107 13.68 1.20 -4.84
C ASP A 107 12.54 0.71 -3.96
N VAL A 108 11.51 1.52 -3.81
CA VAL A 108 10.32 1.24 -2.99
C VAL A 108 9.08 1.71 -3.76
N ILE A 109 8.02 0.91 -3.69
CA ILE A 109 6.69 1.30 -4.17
C ILE A 109 5.71 1.30 -3.01
N GLU A 110 4.80 2.27 -2.96
CA GLU A 110 3.86 2.45 -1.85
C GLU A 110 2.54 3.04 -2.32
N GLY A 111 1.43 2.51 -1.80
CA GLY A 111 0.10 3.11 -2.01
C GLY A 111 -1.04 2.12 -1.83
N THR A 112 -2.27 2.66 -1.80
CA THR A 112 -3.49 1.86 -1.80
C THR A 112 -3.73 1.33 -3.21
N GLY A 113 -3.87 0.03 -3.37
CA GLY A 113 -4.00 -0.62 -4.69
C GLY A 113 -2.66 -0.94 -5.38
N VAL A 114 -1.54 -0.42 -4.87
CA VAL A 114 -0.21 -0.69 -5.46
C VAL A 114 0.20 -2.14 -5.22
N GLY A 115 -0.06 -2.67 -4.01
CA GLY A 115 0.31 -4.04 -3.65
C GLY A 115 -0.43 -5.07 -4.51
N GLU A 116 -1.72 -4.89 -4.72
CA GLU A 116 -2.56 -5.75 -5.54
C GLU A 116 -1.99 -5.87 -6.97
N LEU A 117 -1.74 -4.73 -7.59
CA LEU A 117 -1.19 -4.67 -8.96
C LEU A 117 0.24 -5.22 -9.01
N ALA A 118 1.06 -4.95 -8.00
CA ALA A 118 2.44 -5.43 -7.93
C ALA A 118 2.52 -6.95 -7.76
N LEU A 119 1.63 -7.55 -6.94
CA LEU A 119 1.52 -9.00 -6.78
C LEU A 119 1.01 -9.66 -8.06
N ALA A 120 -0.05 -9.12 -8.67
CA ALA A 120 -0.60 -9.64 -9.92
C ALA A 120 0.40 -9.60 -11.09
N ALA A 121 1.24 -8.56 -11.13
CA ALA A 121 2.28 -8.41 -12.16
C ALA A 121 3.60 -9.11 -11.83
N ASP A 122 3.74 -9.76 -10.67
CA ASP A 122 4.96 -10.43 -10.18
C ASP A 122 6.22 -9.53 -10.26
N ILE A 123 6.10 -8.26 -9.84
CA ILE A 123 7.17 -7.26 -9.96
C ILE A 123 7.90 -6.95 -8.66
N VAL A 124 7.52 -7.58 -7.55
CA VAL A 124 8.10 -7.35 -6.21
C VAL A 124 8.84 -8.58 -5.71
N GLN A 125 9.69 -8.39 -4.71
CA GLN A 125 10.48 -9.42 -4.07
C GLN A 125 10.30 -9.41 -2.55
N PRO A 126 10.48 -10.57 -1.87
CA PRO A 126 10.27 -10.65 -0.44
C PRO A 126 11.29 -9.82 0.34
N PHE A 127 10.84 -9.24 1.44
CA PHE A 127 11.67 -8.52 2.39
C PHE A 127 11.25 -8.81 3.83
N TYR A 128 12.12 -8.53 4.76
CA TYR A 128 11.87 -8.58 6.19
C TYR A 128 12.08 -7.21 6.83
N SER A 129 11.11 -6.78 7.63
CA SER A 129 11.21 -5.64 8.53
C SER A 129 10.72 -6.07 9.91
N PRO A 130 11.48 -5.84 11.00
CA PRO A 130 11.03 -6.14 12.35
C PRO A 130 9.80 -5.32 12.75
N MET A 131 9.55 -4.19 12.09
CA MET A 131 8.38 -3.34 12.35
C MET A 131 7.07 -4.02 11.98
N VAL A 132 7.10 -5.01 11.06
CA VAL A 132 5.90 -5.77 10.65
C VAL A 132 5.35 -6.61 11.82
N GLU A 133 6.20 -7.01 12.76
CA GLU A 133 5.77 -7.85 13.91
C GLU A 133 4.78 -7.13 14.85
N ALA A 134 4.81 -5.80 14.89
CA ALA A 134 3.89 -4.99 15.67
C ALA A 134 2.54 -4.76 15.00
N LEU A 135 2.40 -5.08 13.70
CA LEU A 135 1.20 -4.83 12.92
C LEU A 135 0.13 -5.91 13.15
N PRO A 136 -1.17 -5.60 12.97
CA PRO A 136 -2.23 -6.59 13.05
C PRO A 136 -2.03 -7.73 12.03
N LYS A 137 -2.01 -8.96 12.50
CA LYS A 137 -1.74 -10.14 11.65
C LYS A 137 -2.66 -10.27 10.44
N ALA A 138 -3.92 -9.85 10.57
CA ALA A 138 -4.89 -9.88 9.48
C ALA A 138 -4.53 -8.93 8.31
N MET A 139 -3.62 -7.98 8.53
CA MET A 139 -3.19 -7.00 7.53
C MET A 139 -1.83 -7.38 6.90
N VAL A 140 -1.10 -8.31 7.51
CA VAL A 140 0.26 -8.68 7.09
C VAL A 140 0.20 -9.76 6.02
N ASP A 141 0.85 -9.52 4.89
CA ASP A 141 1.06 -10.51 3.85
C ASP A 141 2.04 -11.61 4.32
N PRO A 142 1.58 -12.88 4.43
CA PRO A 142 2.43 -13.96 4.90
C PRO A 142 3.58 -14.30 3.94
N SER A 143 3.50 -13.89 2.67
CA SER A 143 4.57 -14.09 1.69
C SER A 143 5.76 -13.14 1.90
N GLY A 144 5.57 -12.06 2.66
CA GLY A 144 6.58 -11.03 2.88
C GLY A 144 6.87 -10.16 1.65
N LEU A 145 6.00 -10.19 0.64
CA LEU A 145 6.13 -9.36 -0.57
C LEU A 145 5.64 -7.94 -0.35
N THR A 146 4.70 -7.77 0.59
CA THR A 146 4.10 -6.48 0.94
C THR A 146 4.02 -6.29 2.46
N ALA A 147 3.99 -5.03 2.92
CA ALA A 147 3.67 -4.71 4.30
C ALA A 147 2.69 -3.52 4.35
N PRO A 148 1.70 -3.50 5.27
CA PRO A 148 0.74 -2.42 5.37
C PRO A 148 1.38 -1.17 5.98
N THR A 149 1.25 -0.02 5.30
CA THR A 149 1.71 1.28 5.82
C THR A 149 0.61 2.03 6.55
N ARG A 150 -0.62 1.90 6.07
CA ARG A 150 -1.81 2.56 6.64
C ARG A 150 -3.07 1.81 6.25
N VAL A 151 -4.15 2.10 6.98
CA VAL A 151 -5.50 1.64 6.63
C VAL A 151 -6.19 2.69 5.79
N SER A 152 -6.93 2.26 4.80
CA SER A 152 -7.83 3.10 4.02
C SER A 152 -9.26 2.66 4.28
N TYR A 153 -10.08 3.57 4.80
CA TYR A 153 -11.53 3.42 4.91
C TYR A 153 -12.20 4.17 3.78
N PHE A 154 -13.28 3.60 3.25
CA PHE A 154 -14.03 4.22 2.17
C PHE A 154 -15.43 4.60 2.64
N ALA A 155 -15.90 5.73 2.13
CA ALA A 155 -17.13 6.36 2.59
C ALA A 155 -17.92 6.98 1.44
N LEU A 156 -19.14 7.41 1.76
CA LEU A 156 -19.91 8.35 0.97
C LEU A 156 -19.39 9.76 1.25
N ALA A 157 -18.97 10.50 0.22
CA ALA A 157 -18.81 11.96 0.30
C ALA A 157 -20.09 12.65 -0.15
N TYR A 158 -20.45 13.75 0.49
CA TYR A 158 -21.60 14.56 0.10
C TYR A 158 -21.31 16.06 0.24
N ASN A 159 -21.90 16.85 -0.66
CA ASN A 159 -21.83 18.30 -0.62
C ASN A 159 -22.84 18.85 0.40
N THR A 160 -22.37 19.52 1.45
CA THR A 160 -23.21 19.99 2.58
C THR A 160 -24.15 21.14 2.23
N LYS A 161 -23.95 21.81 1.06
CA LYS A 161 -24.86 22.84 0.54
C LYS A 161 -25.96 22.26 -0.35
N LEU A 162 -25.72 21.12 -0.99
CA LEU A 162 -26.68 20.48 -1.91
C LEU A 162 -27.48 19.37 -1.27
N VAL A 163 -26.94 18.76 -0.20
CA VAL A 163 -27.56 17.64 0.53
C VAL A 163 -27.94 18.12 1.93
N PRO A 164 -29.23 18.35 2.22
CA PRO A 164 -29.70 18.66 3.57
C PRO A 164 -29.31 17.58 4.57
N ALA A 165 -29.03 17.96 5.82
CA ALA A 165 -28.54 17.04 6.83
C ALA A 165 -29.48 15.85 7.12
N ASP A 166 -30.81 16.07 7.02
CA ASP A 166 -31.85 15.05 7.17
C ASP A 166 -32.02 14.14 5.93
N LYS A 167 -31.33 14.46 4.83
CA LYS A 167 -31.36 13.70 3.57
C LYS A 167 -30.07 12.94 3.28
N VAL A 168 -29.04 13.08 4.13
CA VAL A 168 -27.79 12.35 3.95
C VAL A 168 -28.06 10.85 4.06
N PRO A 169 -27.71 10.04 3.03
CA PRO A 169 -27.87 8.59 3.07
C PRO A 169 -27.16 7.98 4.30
N GLN A 170 -27.87 7.17 5.06
CA GLN A 170 -27.38 6.50 6.26
C GLN A 170 -26.98 5.04 5.98
N THR A 171 -27.59 4.44 4.96
CA THR A 171 -27.39 3.05 4.52
C THR A 171 -27.10 3.01 3.01
N TYR A 172 -26.66 1.85 2.51
CA TYR A 172 -26.54 1.65 1.07
C TYR A 172 -27.91 1.66 0.38
N GLU A 173 -28.96 1.17 1.05
CA GLU A 173 -30.32 1.18 0.55
C GLU A 173 -30.86 2.59 0.32
N ASP A 174 -30.47 3.58 1.12
CA ASP A 174 -30.86 4.98 0.95
C ASP A 174 -30.36 5.58 -0.37
N LEU A 175 -29.28 5.02 -0.95
CA LEU A 175 -28.82 5.42 -2.28
C LEU A 175 -29.77 5.02 -3.40
N LEU A 176 -30.75 4.16 -3.12
CA LEU A 176 -31.77 3.74 -4.07
C LEU A 176 -32.98 4.68 -4.11
N ASP A 177 -33.04 5.69 -3.22
CA ASP A 177 -34.12 6.69 -3.25
C ASP A 177 -34.13 7.41 -4.61
N PRO A 178 -35.27 7.53 -5.28
CA PRO A 178 -35.41 8.23 -6.57
C PRO A 178 -34.83 9.66 -6.58
N MET A 179 -34.76 10.34 -5.45
CA MET A 179 -34.16 11.69 -5.35
C MET A 179 -32.71 11.73 -5.76
N TRP A 180 -31.98 10.61 -5.69
CA TRP A 180 -30.56 10.48 -6.04
C TRP A 180 -30.29 10.09 -7.48
N LYS A 181 -31.34 9.87 -8.27
CA LYS A 181 -31.18 9.46 -9.68
C LYS A 181 -30.37 10.47 -10.48
N GLY A 182 -29.23 10.01 -11.05
CA GLY A 182 -28.27 10.83 -11.79
C GLY A 182 -27.45 11.79 -10.92
N LYS A 183 -27.47 11.62 -9.58
CA LYS A 183 -26.76 12.51 -8.62
C LYS A 183 -25.69 11.80 -7.82
N ILE A 184 -25.51 10.50 -8.01
CA ILE A 184 -24.45 9.70 -7.39
C ILE A 184 -23.32 9.59 -8.40
N SER A 185 -22.09 9.82 -7.94
CA SER A 185 -20.90 9.61 -8.75
C SER A 185 -19.94 8.61 -8.11
N TRP A 186 -19.12 7.98 -8.90
CA TRP A 186 -18.06 7.11 -8.47
C TRP A 186 -16.88 7.09 -9.44
N ARG A 187 -15.83 6.40 -9.08
CA ARG A 187 -14.60 6.23 -9.85
C ARG A 187 -14.51 4.81 -10.40
N ILE A 188 -14.05 4.66 -11.65
CA ILE A 188 -13.99 3.35 -12.32
C ILE A 188 -12.76 2.53 -11.94
N GLU A 189 -11.71 3.15 -11.40
CA GLU A 189 -10.43 2.47 -11.14
C GLU A 189 -10.54 1.25 -10.23
N SER A 190 -9.67 0.26 -10.50
CA SER A 190 -9.75 -1.12 -10.07
C SER A 190 -9.67 -1.35 -8.55
N ALA A 191 -8.53 -1.20 -7.95
CA ALA A 191 -8.28 -1.67 -6.58
C ALA A 191 -8.87 -0.78 -5.47
N SER A 192 -9.33 0.45 -5.77
CA SER A 192 -9.90 1.38 -4.77
C SER A 192 -11.16 2.10 -5.25
N GLY A 193 -11.61 1.82 -6.46
CA GLY A 193 -12.80 2.40 -7.08
C GLY A 193 -14.03 1.52 -7.00
N THR A 194 -14.79 1.50 -8.10
CA THR A 194 -16.04 0.73 -8.22
C THR A 194 -15.87 -0.77 -7.96
N PRO A 195 -14.83 -1.47 -8.47
CA PRO A 195 -14.65 -2.89 -8.17
C PRO A 195 -14.54 -3.20 -6.68
N LEU A 196 -13.85 -2.35 -5.90
CA LEU A 196 -13.79 -2.51 -4.44
C LEU A 196 -15.16 -2.34 -3.78
N PHE A 197 -15.96 -1.35 -4.23
CA PHE A 197 -17.33 -1.16 -3.75
C PHE A 197 -18.20 -2.40 -4.00
N LEU A 198 -18.15 -2.95 -5.22
CA LEU A 198 -18.91 -4.16 -5.58
C LEU A 198 -18.42 -5.37 -4.79
N THR A 199 -17.10 -5.55 -4.67
CA THR A 199 -16.48 -6.63 -3.88
C THR A 199 -16.89 -6.55 -2.42
N ASN A 200 -16.90 -5.36 -1.81
CA ASN A 200 -17.29 -5.17 -0.42
C ASN A 200 -18.70 -5.71 -0.14
N LEU A 201 -19.67 -5.32 -0.97
CA LEU A 201 -21.07 -5.74 -0.76
C LEU A 201 -21.28 -7.23 -1.08
N ARG A 202 -20.58 -7.77 -2.08
CA ARG A 202 -20.62 -9.22 -2.40
C ARG A 202 -20.08 -10.06 -1.25
N LEU A 203 -19.00 -9.65 -0.62
CA LEU A 203 -18.40 -10.33 0.54
C LEU A 203 -19.31 -10.24 1.77
N ALA A 204 -19.88 -9.07 2.01
CA ALA A 204 -20.68 -8.84 3.23
C ALA A 204 -22.11 -9.38 3.16
N TRP A 205 -22.76 -9.29 2.00
CA TRP A 205 -24.17 -9.64 1.83
C TRP A 205 -24.39 -10.96 1.11
N GLY A 206 -23.34 -11.53 0.50
CA GLY A 206 -23.43 -12.64 -0.45
C GLY A 206 -23.80 -12.20 -1.85
N GLU A 207 -23.53 -13.06 -2.85
CA GLU A 207 -23.65 -12.75 -4.27
C GLU A 207 -25.08 -12.37 -4.67
N GLU A 208 -26.08 -13.13 -4.22
CA GLU A 208 -27.48 -12.95 -4.62
C GLU A 208 -28.02 -11.57 -4.19
N ARG A 209 -27.91 -11.25 -2.89
CA ARG A 209 -28.39 -9.96 -2.35
C ARG A 209 -27.63 -8.78 -2.97
N ALA A 210 -26.33 -8.92 -3.13
CA ALA A 210 -25.52 -7.88 -3.74
C ALA A 210 -25.92 -7.62 -5.20
N MET A 211 -26.14 -8.65 -6.00
CA MET A 211 -26.60 -8.53 -7.39
C MET A 211 -27.96 -7.87 -7.50
N ASP A 212 -28.92 -8.20 -6.62
CA ASP A 212 -30.23 -7.53 -6.59
C ASP A 212 -30.11 -6.04 -6.28
N TYR A 213 -29.23 -5.69 -5.34
CA TYR A 213 -28.91 -4.31 -5.02
C TYR A 213 -28.26 -3.58 -6.21
N PHE A 214 -27.27 -4.18 -6.87
CA PHE A 214 -26.56 -3.57 -7.99
C PHE A 214 -27.48 -3.30 -9.18
N LYS A 215 -28.40 -4.20 -9.49
CA LYS A 215 -29.45 -3.97 -10.53
C LYS A 215 -30.31 -2.74 -10.21
N LYS A 216 -30.71 -2.57 -8.95
CA LYS A 216 -31.45 -1.40 -8.49
C LYS A 216 -30.60 -0.13 -8.55
N LEU A 217 -29.33 -0.21 -8.12
CA LEU A 217 -28.39 0.90 -8.15
C LEU A 217 -28.09 1.36 -9.58
N ALA A 218 -28.01 0.45 -10.54
CA ALA A 218 -27.87 0.79 -11.96
C ALA A 218 -29.03 1.65 -12.46
N GLY A 219 -30.25 1.40 -11.94
CA GLY A 219 -31.43 2.23 -12.20
C GLY A 219 -31.30 3.68 -11.72
N GLN A 220 -30.40 3.97 -10.79
CA GLN A 220 -30.07 5.33 -10.31
C GLN A 220 -29.21 6.13 -11.32
N LYS A 221 -28.73 5.52 -12.39
CA LYS A 221 -27.87 6.17 -13.39
C LYS A 221 -26.65 6.82 -12.73
N VAL A 222 -25.89 6.00 -12.00
CA VAL A 222 -24.65 6.44 -11.33
C VAL A 222 -23.67 7.02 -12.36
N VAL A 223 -23.13 8.20 -12.07
CA VAL A 223 -22.24 8.92 -13.00
C VAL A 223 -20.83 8.42 -12.85
N ASN A 224 -20.27 7.93 -13.95
CA ASN A 224 -18.87 7.54 -14.02
C ASN A 224 -17.97 8.77 -14.15
N PHE A 225 -17.15 9.02 -13.13
CA PHE A 225 -16.17 10.12 -13.16
C PHE A 225 -14.99 9.85 -14.11
N GLY A 226 -14.77 8.59 -14.51
CA GLY A 226 -13.63 8.18 -15.32
C GLY A 226 -12.40 7.80 -14.46
N SER A 227 -11.22 7.96 -15.04
CA SER A 227 -9.92 7.55 -14.45
C SER A 227 -9.22 8.66 -13.65
N GLY A 228 -9.95 9.59 -13.05
CA GLY A 228 -9.39 10.63 -12.18
C GLY A 228 -9.06 10.11 -10.78
N SER A 229 -8.22 10.84 -10.04
CA SER A 229 -7.90 10.47 -8.66
C SER A 229 -9.11 10.56 -7.74
N ALA A 230 -9.12 9.78 -6.64
CA ALA A 230 -10.16 9.88 -5.62
C ALA A 230 -10.25 11.30 -5.03
N ARG A 231 -9.12 12.00 -4.94
CA ARG A 231 -9.08 13.39 -4.49
C ARG A 231 -9.82 14.31 -5.47
N THR A 232 -9.59 14.16 -6.77
CA THR A 232 -10.28 14.97 -7.80
C THR A 232 -11.80 14.76 -7.79
N LEU A 233 -12.28 13.54 -7.53
CA LEU A 233 -13.71 13.28 -7.38
C LEU A 233 -14.29 14.06 -6.19
N VAL A 234 -13.60 14.07 -5.04
CA VAL A 234 -14.02 14.87 -3.88
C VAL A 234 -13.98 16.37 -4.17
N ASP A 235 -12.99 16.86 -4.94
CA ASP A 235 -12.92 18.27 -5.36
C ASP A 235 -14.15 18.66 -6.19
N ARG A 236 -14.65 17.78 -7.06
CA ARG A 236 -15.89 18.02 -7.84
C ARG A 236 -17.15 17.99 -6.98
N VAL A 237 -17.19 17.13 -5.94
CA VAL A 237 -18.27 17.18 -4.94
C VAL A 237 -18.24 18.52 -4.21
N MET A 238 -17.06 19.02 -3.80
CA MET A 238 -16.94 20.35 -3.17
C MET A 238 -17.39 21.48 -4.10
N ALA A 239 -17.07 21.39 -5.38
CA ALA A 239 -17.50 22.35 -6.39
C ALA A 239 -19.01 22.32 -6.70
N GLY A 240 -19.73 21.29 -6.22
CA GLY A 240 -21.18 21.12 -6.43
C GLY A 240 -21.53 20.46 -7.76
N GLU A 241 -20.58 19.88 -8.47
CA GLU A 241 -20.84 19.15 -9.72
C GLU A 241 -21.62 17.86 -9.44
N TYR A 242 -21.28 17.17 -8.33
CA TYR A 242 -21.97 16.00 -7.85
C TYR A 242 -22.41 16.19 -6.41
N PRO A 243 -23.72 15.97 -6.08
CA PRO A 243 -24.18 15.99 -4.69
C PRO A 243 -23.55 14.88 -3.84
N LEU A 244 -23.36 13.68 -4.42
CA LEU A 244 -22.86 12.48 -3.75
C LEU A 244 -21.73 11.83 -4.55
N ALA A 245 -20.73 11.31 -3.85
CA ALA A 245 -19.74 10.39 -4.41
C ALA A 245 -19.55 9.19 -3.48
N VAL A 246 -19.70 7.99 -4.01
CA VAL A 246 -19.53 6.75 -3.24
C VAL A 246 -18.10 6.19 -3.40
N ASN A 247 -17.69 5.44 -2.38
CA ASN A 247 -16.39 4.76 -2.33
C ASN A 247 -15.19 5.69 -2.52
N VAL A 248 -15.22 6.85 -1.85
CA VAL A 248 -14.06 7.74 -1.73
C VAL A 248 -13.31 7.47 -0.43
N PHE A 249 -12.03 7.82 -0.37
CA PHE A 249 -11.29 7.75 0.89
C PHE A 249 -11.96 8.63 1.96
N ALA A 250 -12.36 8.03 3.07
CA ALA A 250 -13.16 8.66 4.12
C ALA A 250 -12.53 9.94 4.69
N HIS A 251 -11.19 10.01 4.74
CA HIS A 251 -10.45 11.14 5.28
C HIS A 251 -10.45 12.39 4.37
N PHE A 252 -10.56 12.25 3.05
CA PHE A 252 -10.48 13.41 2.15
C PHE A 252 -11.58 14.46 2.39
N PRO A 253 -12.88 14.08 2.46
CA PRO A 253 -13.93 15.05 2.73
C PRO A 253 -13.77 15.74 4.09
N VAL A 254 -13.47 15.01 5.16
CA VAL A 254 -13.38 15.58 6.52
C VAL A 254 -12.18 16.50 6.71
N ILE A 255 -11.01 16.18 6.08
CA ILE A 255 -9.86 17.08 6.07
C ILE A 255 -10.22 18.39 5.33
N SER A 256 -10.94 18.30 4.22
CA SER A 256 -11.38 19.48 3.49
C SER A 256 -12.45 20.28 4.25
N ALA A 257 -13.37 19.60 4.93
CA ALA A 257 -14.37 20.22 5.80
C ALA A 257 -13.72 21.00 6.95
N ALA A 258 -12.67 20.46 7.56
CA ALA A 258 -11.90 21.16 8.59
C ALA A 258 -11.23 22.45 8.07
N GLN A 259 -11.05 22.59 6.76
CA GLN A 259 -10.56 23.78 6.08
C GLN A 259 -11.69 24.69 5.57
N GLY A 260 -12.95 24.40 5.92
CA GLY A 260 -14.13 25.19 5.54
C GLY A 260 -14.76 24.81 4.19
N ALA A 261 -14.34 23.71 3.56
CA ALA A 261 -14.95 23.27 2.31
C ALA A 261 -16.38 22.70 2.54
N PRO A 262 -17.33 22.88 1.59
CA PRO A 262 -18.71 22.44 1.73
C PRO A 262 -18.87 20.96 1.40
N VAL A 263 -18.20 20.11 2.14
CA VAL A 263 -18.21 18.66 1.95
C VAL A 263 -18.12 17.94 3.30
N ASN A 264 -18.68 16.74 3.40
CA ASN A 264 -18.46 15.88 4.54
C ASN A 264 -18.51 14.41 4.10
N SER A 265 -18.23 13.51 5.04
CA SER A 265 -18.18 12.07 4.85
C SER A 265 -19.21 11.36 5.70
N LYS A 266 -19.77 10.25 5.18
CA LYS A 266 -20.63 9.34 5.92
C LYS A 266 -20.14 7.91 5.72
N LEU A 267 -19.83 7.22 6.80
CA LEU A 267 -19.56 5.78 6.77
C LEU A 267 -20.88 5.03 6.58
N LEU A 268 -20.91 4.11 5.62
CA LEU A 268 -22.05 3.20 5.38
C LEU A 268 -21.64 1.79 5.81
N ASP A 269 -22.58 1.04 6.40
CA ASP A 269 -22.36 -0.33 6.90
C ASP A 269 -22.60 -1.37 5.78
N PRO A 270 -21.65 -2.25 5.49
CA PRO A 270 -20.29 -2.34 6.02
C PRO A 270 -19.31 -1.34 5.37
N VAL A 271 -18.40 -0.78 6.18
CA VAL A 271 -17.36 0.12 5.68
C VAL A 271 -16.33 -0.67 4.88
N PRO A 272 -16.14 -0.40 3.58
CA PRO A 272 -15.03 -0.99 2.84
C PRO A 272 -13.70 -0.50 3.39
N SER A 273 -12.75 -1.40 3.54
CA SER A 273 -11.42 -1.07 4.02
C SER A 273 -10.37 -1.93 3.34
N THR A 274 -9.22 -1.34 3.05
CA THR A 274 -8.04 -2.05 2.57
C THR A 274 -6.76 -1.43 3.11
N GLY A 275 -5.65 -2.15 3.02
CA GLY A 275 -4.33 -1.64 3.36
C GLY A 275 -3.75 -0.81 2.22
N ALA A 276 -3.09 0.31 2.53
CA ALA A 276 -2.05 0.78 1.65
C ALA A 276 -0.79 0.01 1.97
N THR A 277 -0.09 -0.46 0.97
CA THR A 277 1.05 -1.36 1.14
C THR A 277 2.34 -0.73 0.63
N ILE A 278 3.45 -1.21 1.18
CA ILE A 278 4.80 -0.89 0.75
C ILE A 278 5.50 -2.18 0.30
N SER A 279 6.29 -2.10 -0.76
CA SER A 279 6.99 -3.24 -1.35
C SER A 279 8.33 -2.82 -1.94
N ILE A 280 9.21 -3.79 -2.16
CA ILE A 280 10.48 -3.61 -2.85
C ILE A 280 10.38 -4.23 -4.25
N PRO A 281 10.53 -3.44 -5.32
CA PRO A 281 10.58 -3.98 -6.68
C PRO A 281 11.71 -4.97 -6.88
N LYS A 282 11.52 -5.96 -7.75
CA LYS A 282 12.62 -6.82 -8.20
C LYS A 282 13.74 -5.97 -8.79
N ASN A 283 14.98 -6.33 -8.50
CA ASN A 283 16.19 -5.62 -8.96
C ASN A 283 16.31 -4.17 -8.47
N ALA A 284 15.70 -3.80 -7.33
CA ALA A 284 15.94 -2.51 -6.68
C ALA A 284 17.44 -2.30 -6.44
N ARG A 285 17.94 -1.08 -6.74
CA ARG A 285 19.38 -0.79 -6.73
C ARG A 285 19.95 -0.48 -5.36
N HIS A 286 19.09 -0.01 -4.44
CA HIS A 286 19.48 0.44 -3.12
C HIS A 286 18.73 -0.37 -2.05
N PRO A 287 19.00 -1.71 -1.93
CA PRO A 287 18.21 -2.59 -1.07
C PRO A 287 18.33 -2.26 0.42
N HIS A 288 19.48 -1.75 0.89
CA HIS A 288 19.65 -1.36 2.29
C HIS A 288 18.88 -0.07 2.59
N ALA A 289 18.98 0.93 1.72
CA ALA A 289 18.25 2.19 1.87
C ALA A 289 16.73 1.98 1.70
N ALA A 290 16.30 1.05 0.85
CA ALA A 290 14.91 0.63 0.73
C ALA A 290 14.39 0.02 2.06
N LEU A 291 15.13 -0.92 2.66
CA LEU A 291 14.79 -1.48 3.97
C LEU A 291 14.76 -0.41 5.07
N LEU A 292 15.75 0.50 5.09
CA LEU A 292 15.81 1.59 6.07
C LEU A 292 14.60 2.50 5.96
N LEU A 293 14.14 2.82 4.73
CA LEU A 293 12.94 3.61 4.51
C LEU A 293 11.68 2.86 4.94
N ILE A 294 11.58 1.56 4.63
CA ILE A 294 10.45 0.72 5.07
C ILE A 294 10.40 0.64 6.59
N ASP A 295 11.52 0.34 7.25
CA ASP A 295 11.58 0.28 8.71
C ASP A 295 11.15 1.62 9.33
N PHE A 296 11.57 2.75 8.75
CA PHE A 296 11.14 4.07 9.19
C PHE A 296 9.64 4.29 9.00
N MET A 297 9.11 4.04 7.80
CA MET A 297 7.68 4.28 7.50
C MET A 297 6.75 3.41 8.35
N LEU A 298 7.18 2.21 8.73
CA LEU A 298 6.41 1.29 9.59
C LEU A 298 6.65 1.55 11.09
N SER A 299 7.70 2.28 11.48
CA SER A 299 7.98 2.62 12.88
C SER A 299 6.96 3.61 13.44
N PRO A 300 6.85 3.74 14.78
CA PRO A 300 6.00 4.76 15.41
C PRO A 300 6.26 6.19 14.91
N ASP A 301 7.53 6.54 14.60
CA ASP A 301 7.90 7.86 14.06
C ASP A 301 7.25 8.10 12.68
N GLY A 302 7.45 7.18 11.75
CA GLY A 302 6.87 7.26 10.41
C GLY A 302 5.34 7.19 10.43
N GLN A 303 4.78 6.33 11.27
CA GLN A 303 3.34 6.22 11.46
C GLN A 303 2.74 7.50 12.08
N GLY A 304 3.49 8.19 12.93
CA GLY A 304 3.13 9.52 13.45
C GLY A 304 3.03 10.58 12.36
N VAL A 305 3.82 10.47 11.28
CA VAL A 305 3.70 11.37 10.11
C VAL A 305 2.36 11.10 9.39
N PHE A 306 1.99 9.84 9.19
CA PHE A 306 0.68 9.50 8.61
C PHE A 306 -0.48 10.02 9.45
N SER A 307 -0.42 9.84 10.77
CA SER A 307 -1.44 10.35 11.69
C SER A 307 -1.60 11.87 11.57
N LYS A 308 -0.50 12.64 11.63
CA LYS A 308 -0.51 14.11 11.48
C LYS A 308 -1.06 14.56 10.12
N ALA A 309 -0.85 13.75 9.09
CA ALA A 309 -1.40 13.98 7.75
C ALA A 309 -2.90 13.65 7.63
N GLY A 310 -3.57 13.21 8.70
CA GLY A 310 -4.97 12.80 8.67
C GLY A 310 -5.20 11.45 8.01
N LEU A 311 -4.19 10.60 7.98
CA LEU A 311 -4.29 9.22 7.50
C LEU A 311 -4.43 8.26 8.70
N PHE A 312 -4.89 7.05 8.45
CA PHE A 312 -5.06 6.03 9.49
C PHE A 312 -3.81 5.14 9.55
N PRO A 313 -2.96 5.28 10.58
CA PRO A 313 -1.77 4.44 10.74
C PRO A 313 -2.12 2.96 10.80
N ALA A 314 -1.26 2.10 10.24
CA ALA A 314 -1.38 0.64 10.41
C ALA A 314 -0.87 0.18 11.79
N HIS A 315 0.04 0.93 12.40
CA HIS A 315 0.65 0.59 13.69
C HIS A 315 -0.32 0.84 14.86
N PRO A 316 -0.71 -0.19 15.65
CA PRO A 316 -1.76 -0.08 16.67
C PRO A 316 -1.42 0.88 17.83
N GLY A 317 -0.12 1.16 18.05
CA GLY A 317 0.34 2.11 19.05
C GLY A 317 0.27 3.57 18.64
N VAL A 318 -0.15 3.89 17.40
CA VAL A 318 -0.23 5.26 16.88
C VAL A 318 -1.68 5.60 16.55
N ARG A 319 -2.25 6.56 17.27
CA ARG A 319 -3.64 7.00 17.04
C ARG A 319 -3.76 7.88 15.79
N PRO A 320 -4.87 7.77 15.03
CA PRO A 320 -5.22 8.75 14.02
C PRO A 320 -5.39 10.15 14.65
N SER A 321 -5.25 11.21 13.83
CA SER A 321 -5.51 12.57 14.30
C SER A 321 -7.01 12.83 14.55
N ASP A 322 -7.32 13.77 15.42
CA ASP A 322 -8.71 14.11 15.77
C ASP A 322 -9.52 14.59 14.56
N VAL A 323 -8.87 15.13 13.54
CA VAL A 323 -9.53 15.62 12.32
C VAL A 323 -10.27 14.51 11.56
N VAL A 324 -9.84 13.27 11.71
CA VAL A 324 -10.48 12.11 11.06
C VAL A 324 -11.29 11.24 12.03
N ALA A 325 -11.47 11.68 13.28
CA ALA A 325 -12.18 10.92 14.31
C ALA A 325 -13.63 10.57 13.91
N SER A 326 -14.32 11.47 13.20
CA SER A 326 -15.70 11.23 12.73
C SER A 326 -15.83 10.14 11.68
N VAL A 327 -14.74 9.77 11.03
CA VAL A 327 -14.67 8.72 10.01
C VAL A 327 -13.72 7.58 10.41
N ASP A 328 -13.38 7.50 11.69
CA ASP A 328 -12.80 6.31 12.30
C ASP A 328 -13.92 5.32 12.63
N PRO A 329 -14.01 4.16 11.97
CA PRO A 329 -15.09 3.22 12.20
C PRO A 329 -15.15 2.69 13.63
N THR A 330 -14.03 2.64 14.33
CA THR A 330 -13.97 2.22 15.74
C THR A 330 -14.68 3.21 16.64
N ILE A 331 -14.46 4.52 16.41
CA ILE A 331 -15.13 5.61 17.13
C ILE A 331 -16.61 5.69 16.72
N ALA A 332 -16.89 5.60 15.42
CA ALA A 332 -18.24 5.65 14.87
C ALA A 332 -19.06 4.38 15.15
N LYS A 333 -18.43 3.30 15.63
CA LYS A 333 -19.04 1.98 15.90
C LYS A 333 -19.74 1.41 14.67
N VAL A 334 -19.13 1.56 13.48
CA VAL A 334 -19.64 1.00 12.22
C VAL A 334 -18.80 -0.21 11.85
N PRO A 335 -19.42 -1.36 11.48
CA PRO A 335 -18.72 -2.56 11.06
C PRO A 335 -17.80 -2.30 9.86
N VAL A 336 -16.58 -2.85 9.92
CA VAL A 336 -15.58 -2.75 8.87
C VAL A 336 -15.43 -4.09 8.17
N ASN A 337 -15.47 -4.07 6.86
CA ASN A 337 -15.05 -5.19 6.03
C ASN A 337 -13.63 -4.90 5.50
N PHE A 338 -12.62 -5.43 6.18
CA PHE A 338 -11.24 -5.33 5.72
C PHE A 338 -10.99 -6.36 4.61
N ILE A 339 -10.59 -5.89 3.44
CA ILE A 339 -10.41 -6.71 2.24
C ILE A 339 -8.91 -6.70 1.90
N PRO A 340 -8.19 -7.80 2.18
CA PRO A 340 -6.77 -7.94 1.84
C PRO A 340 -6.54 -7.98 0.33
N SER A 341 -5.32 -7.67 -0.10
CA SER A 341 -4.94 -7.57 -1.51
C SER A 341 -5.18 -8.86 -2.32
N ASP A 342 -4.94 -10.02 -1.74
CA ASP A 342 -5.19 -11.32 -2.37
C ASP A 342 -6.69 -11.57 -2.59
N VAL A 343 -7.52 -11.13 -1.64
CA VAL A 343 -8.99 -11.21 -1.74
C VAL A 343 -9.48 -10.23 -2.81
N ILE A 344 -8.95 -9.00 -2.88
CA ILE A 344 -9.28 -8.04 -3.94
C ILE A 344 -8.98 -8.68 -5.29
N ASN A 345 -7.77 -9.17 -5.52
CA ASN A 345 -7.35 -9.79 -6.77
C ASN A 345 -8.24 -10.99 -7.17
N LYS A 346 -8.70 -11.76 -6.20
CA LYS A 346 -9.60 -12.90 -6.44
C LYS A 346 -10.99 -12.48 -6.88
N TYR A 347 -11.53 -11.40 -6.31
CA TYR A 347 -12.93 -10.97 -6.53
C TYR A 347 -13.08 -9.90 -7.61
N GLU A 348 -12.03 -9.17 -7.94
CA GLU A 348 -12.01 -8.06 -8.90
C GLU A 348 -12.50 -8.48 -10.29
N PRO A 349 -12.06 -9.60 -10.91
CA PRO A 349 -12.53 -9.96 -12.26
C PRO A 349 -14.05 -10.05 -12.36
N ARG A 350 -14.70 -10.64 -11.35
CA ARG A 350 -16.17 -10.72 -11.32
C ARG A 350 -16.82 -9.37 -11.04
N SER A 351 -16.18 -8.50 -10.24
CA SER A 351 -16.66 -7.14 -10.01
C SER A 351 -16.56 -6.28 -11.27
N ASP A 352 -15.52 -6.46 -12.08
CA ASP A 352 -15.39 -5.81 -13.38
C ASP A 352 -16.44 -6.28 -14.39
N GLU A 353 -16.75 -7.58 -14.42
CA GLU A 353 -17.84 -8.12 -15.24
C GLU A 353 -19.17 -7.47 -14.85
N ILE A 354 -19.51 -7.43 -13.55
CA ILE A 354 -20.73 -6.80 -13.03
C ILE A 354 -20.78 -5.33 -13.40
N TYR A 355 -19.67 -4.62 -13.25
CA TYR A 355 -19.58 -3.22 -13.67
C TYR A 355 -19.87 -3.05 -15.15
N ASN A 356 -19.24 -3.85 -16.01
CA ASN A 356 -19.43 -3.77 -17.46
C ASN A 356 -20.85 -4.15 -17.89
N GLU A 357 -21.49 -5.08 -17.19
CA GLU A 357 -22.87 -5.54 -17.47
C GLU A 357 -23.92 -4.50 -17.07
N LEU A 358 -23.77 -3.86 -15.89
CA LEU A 358 -24.84 -3.07 -15.29
C LEU A 358 -24.63 -1.55 -15.36
N PHE A 359 -23.39 -1.06 -15.45
CA PHE A 359 -23.07 0.35 -15.25
C PHE A 359 -22.31 1.03 -16.40
N ARG A 360 -21.95 0.30 -17.43
CA ARG A 360 -21.22 0.81 -18.60
C ARG A 360 -22.10 1.42 -19.68
#